data_cc6ee8e9850775b3a655994d240c7b23
#
_entry.id   cc6ee8e9850775b3a655994d240c7b23
#
_cell.length_a   1.000
_cell.length_b   1.000
_cell.length_c   1.000
_cell.angle_alpha   90.00
_cell.angle_beta   90.00
_cell.angle_gamma   90.00
#
_symmetry.space_group_name_H-M   'P 1'
#
loop_
_entity.id
_entity.type
_entity.pdbx_description
1 polymer ?
#
loop_
_entity_poly.entity_id
_entity_poly.type
_entity_poly.pdbx_seq_one_letter_code
_entity_poly.pdbx_strand_id
1 'polypeptide(L)'
;MSEKILEDLKNSLVGKKVSRTEEIEKIITDSLKKSIEEILTKNRGFDLVKEIKSKGKKPYVIVFFGVNGVGKTTTIAKLAYMLKKNGISSIIAASDTFRAAAQEQLAYHAQKLEIPLVRGKYGGDPAAVAYDAINSAKSRNIDVVLIDTAGRMHVDADLVEELKRVVRITKPDLRILVLDSLAGNDALEQARYFENNIGYDAVILTKVDADAKGGIVLSLAYDLKKPVIYLGIGQEYDNLVPFDPDWFIKRIFQ
;
A
#
# COMPACT_ATOMS: atom_id res chain seq x y z
N MET A 1 -4.75 15.39 13.51
CA MET A 1 -6.12 14.94 13.09
C MET A 1 -7.20 15.43 14.06
N SER A 2 -7.06 15.20 15.36
CA SER A 2 -8.08 15.57 16.36
C SER A 2 -8.41 17.06 16.40
N GLU A 3 -7.44 17.97 16.35
CA GLU A 3 -7.65 19.42 16.47
C GLU A 3 -8.53 20.00 15.36
N LYS A 4 -8.27 19.64 14.10
CA LYS A 4 -9.07 20.15 12.98
C LYS A 4 -10.50 19.60 13.00
N ILE A 5 -10.66 18.31 13.29
CA ILE A 5 -11.98 17.69 13.44
C ILE A 5 -12.74 18.32 14.60
N LEU A 6 -12.05 18.62 15.72
CA LEU A 6 -12.63 19.32 16.85
C LEU A 6 -13.02 20.76 16.50
N GLU A 7 -12.23 21.47 15.71
CA GLU A 7 -12.53 22.82 15.24
C GLU A 7 -13.72 22.84 14.28
N ASP A 8 -13.78 21.92 13.33
CA ASP A 8 -14.92 21.72 12.41
C ASP A 8 -16.19 21.36 13.18
N LEU A 9 -16.11 20.48 14.19
CA LEU A 9 -17.21 20.15 15.10
C LEU A 9 -17.68 21.36 15.89
N LYS A 10 -16.74 22.11 16.48
CA LYS A 10 -17.06 23.34 17.24
C LYS A 10 -17.79 24.34 16.35
N ASN A 11 -17.30 24.57 15.13
CA ASN A 11 -17.91 25.48 14.17
C ASN A 11 -19.31 25.01 13.71
N SER A 12 -19.54 23.69 13.64
CA SER A 12 -20.84 23.13 13.27
C SER A 12 -21.90 23.23 14.38
N LEU A 13 -21.46 23.38 15.63
CA LEU A 13 -22.34 23.47 16.82
C LEU A 13 -22.58 24.91 17.26
N VAL A 14 -21.65 25.83 17.02
CA VAL A 14 -21.76 27.22 17.40
C VAL A 14 -22.94 27.90 16.69
N GLY A 15 -23.85 28.47 17.49
CA GLY A 15 -25.03 29.21 16.99
C GLY A 15 -26.28 28.37 16.71
N LYS A 16 -26.23 27.05 16.88
CA LYS A 16 -27.44 26.21 16.77
C LYS A 16 -28.14 26.09 18.13
N LYS A 17 -29.41 26.47 18.20
CA LYS A 17 -30.28 26.15 19.35
C LYS A 17 -30.73 24.68 19.16
N VAL A 18 -30.16 23.79 19.95
CA VAL A 18 -30.49 22.34 19.88
C VAL A 18 -31.27 22.01 21.15
N SER A 19 -32.43 21.42 20.99
CA SER A 19 -33.38 21.18 22.07
C SER A 19 -33.36 19.75 22.62
N ARG A 20 -32.71 18.79 21.93
CA ARG A 20 -32.65 17.38 22.33
C ARG A 20 -31.26 16.77 22.12
N THR A 21 -30.86 15.86 23.00
CA THR A 21 -29.58 15.15 22.97
C THR A 21 -29.38 14.39 21.67
N GLU A 22 -30.44 13.74 21.15
CA GLU A 22 -30.45 12.99 19.87
C GLU A 22 -30.13 13.88 18.64
N GLU A 23 -30.59 15.14 18.65
CA GLU A 23 -30.25 16.10 17.58
C GLU A 23 -28.78 16.51 17.64
N ILE A 24 -28.18 16.59 18.81
CA ILE A 24 -26.76 16.89 19.01
C ILE A 24 -25.90 15.74 18.48
N GLU A 25 -26.23 14.52 18.87
CA GLU A 25 -25.53 13.31 18.41
C GLU A 25 -25.56 13.18 16.88
N LYS A 26 -26.71 13.43 16.27
CA LYS A 26 -26.84 13.41 14.81
C LYS A 26 -25.99 14.49 14.14
N ILE A 27 -25.99 15.72 14.64
CA ILE A 27 -25.19 16.83 14.09
C ILE A 27 -23.69 16.51 14.20
N ILE A 28 -23.26 15.94 15.34
CA ILE A 28 -21.86 15.53 15.55
C ILE A 28 -21.49 14.44 14.57
N THR A 29 -22.30 13.41 14.43
CA THR A 29 -22.05 12.28 13.53
C THR A 29 -22.00 12.73 12.06
N ASP A 30 -22.95 13.57 11.62
CA ASP A 30 -22.99 14.09 10.27
C ASP A 30 -21.78 14.99 9.96
N SER A 31 -21.35 15.82 10.92
CA SER A 31 -20.18 16.68 10.78
C SER A 31 -18.88 15.85 10.71
N LEU A 32 -18.74 14.85 11.59
CA LEU A 32 -17.61 13.90 11.57
C LEU A 32 -17.54 13.17 10.23
N LYS A 33 -18.67 12.64 9.77
CA LYS A 33 -18.77 11.94 8.51
C LYS A 33 -18.32 12.82 7.35
N LYS A 34 -18.80 14.06 7.28
CA LYS A 34 -18.42 15.03 6.24
C LYS A 34 -16.92 15.35 6.27
N SER A 35 -16.33 15.59 7.45
CA SER A 35 -14.89 15.85 7.59
C SER A 35 -14.05 14.65 7.14
N ILE A 36 -14.48 13.42 7.46
CA ILE A 36 -13.83 12.19 7.02
C ILE A 36 -13.94 12.02 5.49
N GLU A 37 -15.13 12.25 4.92
CA GLU A 37 -15.34 12.24 3.48
C GLU A 37 -14.41 13.22 2.74
N GLU A 38 -14.27 14.43 3.23
CA GLU A 38 -13.36 15.43 2.66
C GLU A 38 -11.90 15.00 2.70
N ILE A 39 -11.45 14.41 3.83
CA ILE A 39 -10.08 13.89 3.98
C ILE A 39 -9.81 12.78 2.98
N LEU A 40 -10.70 11.80 2.89
CA LEU A 40 -10.55 10.64 2.01
C LEU A 40 -10.68 11.01 0.53
N THR A 41 -11.58 11.94 0.19
CA THR A 41 -11.76 12.40 -1.20
C THR A 41 -10.55 13.16 -1.72
N LYS A 42 -9.93 14.00 -0.89
CA LYS A 42 -8.70 14.73 -1.26
C LYS A 42 -7.52 13.81 -1.55
N ASN A 43 -7.49 12.64 -0.91
CA ASN A 43 -6.43 11.64 -1.05
C ASN A 43 -6.97 10.36 -1.71
N ARG A 44 -7.92 10.52 -2.63
CA ARG A 44 -8.51 9.39 -3.36
C ARG A 44 -7.44 8.64 -4.12
N GLY A 45 -7.42 7.31 -3.96
CA GLY A 45 -6.56 6.43 -4.72
C GLY A 45 -6.89 6.44 -6.21
N PHE A 46 -6.03 5.85 -6.98
CA PHE A 46 -6.18 5.68 -8.43
C PHE A 46 -6.40 4.20 -8.77
N ASP A 47 -7.00 3.95 -9.91
CA ASP A 47 -7.15 2.60 -10.46
C ASP A 47 -5.83 2.18 -11.12
N LEU A 48 -5.07 1.33 -10.43
CA LEU A 48 -3.76 0.86 -10.89
C LEU A 48 -3.84 0.12 -12.24
N VAL A 49 -4.91 -0.62 -12.48
CA VAL A 49 -5.10 -1.35 -13.75
C VAL A 49 -5.26 -0.37 -14.91
N LYS A 50 -6.04 0.69 -14.71
CA LYS A 50 -6.20 1.76 -15.71
C LYS A 50 -4.91 2.54 -15.92
N GLU A 51 -4.18 2.84 -14.84
CA GLU A 51 -2.90 3.55 -14.90
C GLU A 51 -1.89 2.76 -15.73
N ILE A 52 -1.70 1.47 -15.44
CA ILE A 52 -0.79 0.60 -16.20
C ILE A 52 -1.17 0.57 -17.68
N LYS A 53 -2.46 0.40 -17.99
CA LYS A 53 -2.94 0.34 -19.38
C LYS A 53 -2.77 1.66 -20.13
N SER A 54 -2.87 2.80 -19.45
CA SER A 54 -2.77 4.13 -20.06
C SER A 54 -1.34 4.57 -20.35
N LYS A 55 -0.35 4.03 -19.64
CA LYS A 55 1.03 4.55 -19.68
C LYS A 55 1.81 4.22 -20.96
N GLY A 56 1.33 3.29 -21.79
CA GLY A 56 1.91 2.97 -23.12
C GLY A 56 3.37 2.48 -23.12
N LYS A 57 4.09 2.60 -22.01
CA LYS A 57 5.50 2.18 -21.85
C LYS A 57 5.59 0.87 -21.05
N LYS A 58 6.31 -0.10 -21.57
CA LYS A 58 6.57 -1.39 -20.91
C LYS A 58 8.06 -1.57 -20.59
N PRO A 59 8.38 -2.21 -19.46
CA PRO A 59 7.48 -2.59 -18.39
C PRO A 59 7.12 -1.39 -17.48
N TYR A 60 5.95 -1.47 -16.82
CA TYR A 60 5.61 -0.63 -15.68
C TYR A 60 6.27 -1.21 -14.44
N VAL A 61 7.09 -0.45 -13.75
CA VAL A 61 7.92 -0.94 -12.64
C VAL A 61 7.33 -0.52 -11.31
N ILE A 62 7.01 -1.49 -10.46
CA ILE A 62 6.47 -1.26 -9.10
C ILE A 62 7.45 -1.80 -8.07
N VAL A 63 7.85 -0.96 -7.11
CA VAL A 63 8.67 -1.37 -5.96
C VAL A 63 7.83 -1.37 -4.70
N PHE A 64 7.94 -2.42 -3.89
CA PHE A 64 7.22 -2.59 -2.63
C PHE A 64 8.14 -2.41 -1.45
N PHE A 65 7.75 -1.54 -0.52
CA PHE A 65 8.41 -1.31 0.76
C PHE A 65 7.54 -1.81 1.92
N GLY A 66 8.14 -1.98 3.07
CA GLY A 66 7.46 -2.33 4.31
C GLY A 66 8.33 -3.18 5.23
N VAL A 67 8.09 -3.13 6.51
CA VAL A 67 8.83 -3.93 7.50
C VAL A 67 8.51 -5.43 7.40
N ASN A 68 9.24 -6.26 8.12
CA ASN A 68 8.96 -7.70 8.15
C ASN A 68 7.59 -7.99 8.77
N GLY A 69 6.87 -8.96 8.21
CA GLY A 69 5.58 -9.41 8.76
C GLY A 69 4.35 -8.59 8.36
N VAL A 70 4.51 -7.46 7.66
CA VAL A 70 3.35 -6.66 7.18
C VAL A 70 2.59 -7.30 6.02
N GLY A 71 3.04 -8.43 5.48
CA GLY A 71 2.37 -9.11 4.37
C GLY A 71 2.79 -8.66 2.98
N LYS A 72 3.98 -8.06 2.81
CA LYS A 72 4.53 -7.57 1.55
C LYS A 72 4.55 -8.65 0.45
N THR A 73 5.20 -9.77 0.69
CA THR A 73 5.30 -10.91 -0.25
C THR A 73 3.93 -11.44 -0.69
N THR A 74 3.00 -11.59 0.26
CA THR A 74 1.62 -12.01 -0.02
C THR A 74 0.86 -10.97 -0.84
N THR A 75 1.07 -9.69 -0.55
CA THR A 75 0.45 -8.57 -1.31
C THR A 75 0.93 -8.56 -2.75
N ILE A 76 2.23 -8.78 -2.99
CA ILE A 76 2.79 -8.89 -4.34
C ILE A 76 2.13 -10.04 -5.11
N ALA A 77 1.99 -11.21 -4.49
CA ALA A 77 1.35 -12.37 -5.10
C ALA A 77 -0.13 -12.10 -5.45
N LYS A 78 -0.88 -11.44 -4.55
CA LYS A 78 -2.28 -11.04 -4.80
C LYS A 78 -2.39 -10.03 -5.93
N LEU A 79 -1.49 -9.03 -5.95
CA LEU A 79 -1.47 -8.04 -7.02
C LEU A 79 -1.14 -8.70 -8.37
N ALA A 80 -0.16 -9.60 -8.41
CA ALA A 80 0.20 -10.35 -9.60
C ALA A 80 -0.98 -11.19 -10.13
N TYR A 81 -1.73 -11.84 -9.24
CA TYR A 81 -2.97 -12.55 -9.57
C TYR A 81 -4.03 -11.62 -10.14
N MET A 82 -4.27 -10.48 -9.50
CA MET A 82 -5.22 -9.48 -9.97
C MET A 82 -4.84 -8.93 -11.35
N LEU A 83 -3.57 -8.66 -11.60
CA LEU A 83 -3.07 -8.24 -12.91
C LEU A 83 -3.33 -9.31 -13.97
N LYS A 84 -3.01 -10.59 -13.68
CA LYS A 84 -3.29 -11.74 -14.57
C LYS A 84 -4.78 -11.84 -14.93
N LYS A 85 -5.69 -11.67 -13.95
CA LYS A 85 -7.15 -11.63 -14.19
C LYS A 85 -7.58 -10.49 -15.11
N ASN A 86 -6.85 -9.38 -15.13
CA ASN A 86 -7.11 -8.23 -15.98
C ASN A 86 -6.37 -8.26 -17.34
N GLY A 87 -5.76 -9.41 -17.67
CA GLY A 87 -5.02 -9.60 -18.93
C GLY A 87 -3.69 -8.84 -18.99
N ILE A 88 -3.10 -8.52 -17.84
CA ILE A 88 -1.82 -7.82 -17.72
C ILE A 88 -0.77 -8.83 -17.29
N SER A 89 0.26 -9.01 -18.11
CA SER A 89 1.38 -9.90 -17.81
C SER A 89 2.32 -9.27 -16.78
N SER A 90 2.85 -10.08 -15.88
CA SER A 90 3.79 -9.59 -14.87
C SER A 90 4.97 -10.55 -14.67
N ILE A 91 6.07 -10.02 -14.12
CA ILE A 91 7.24 -10.75 -13.64
C ILE A 91 7.57 -10.25 -12.24
N ILE A 92 8.00 -11.15 -11.38
CA ILE A 92 8.34 -10.84 -10.00
C ILE A 92 9.87 -10.84 -9.84
N ALA A 93 10.40 -9.84 -9.14
CA ALA A 93 11.79 -9.79 -8.71
C ALA A 93 11.86 -10.05 -7.19
N ALA A 94 12.46 -11.17 -6.77
CA ALA A 94 12.69 -11.49 -5.37
C ALA A 94 13.99 -10.81 -4.88
N SER A 95 13.92 -9.50 -4.64
CA SER A 95 15.08 -8.70 -4.25
C SER A 95 15.32 -8.68 -2.72
N ASP A 96 14.54 -9.39 -1.90
CA ASP A 96 14.88 -9.68 -0.50
C ASP A 96 15.91 -10.83 -0.46
N THR A 97 17.17 -10.52 -0.78
CA THR A 97 18.23 -11.52 -0.97
C THR A 97 18.78 -12.11 0.33
N PHE A 98 18.50 -11.48 1.47
CA PHE A 98 18.98 -11.93 2.78
C PHE A 98 17.98 -12.84 3.52
N ARG A 99 16.79 -13.06 2.94
CA ARG A 99 15.76 -13.92 3.54
C ARG A 99 15.37 -15.05 2.58
N ALA A 100 16.08 -16.20 2.71
CA ALA A 100 15.82 -17.37 1.89
C ALA A 100 14.34 -17.80 1.93
N ALA A 101 13.73 -17.84 3.11
CA ALA A 101 12.31 -18.19 3.27
C ALA A 101 11.36 -17.24 2.53
N ALA A 102 11.67 -15.93 2.44
CA ALA A 102 10.87 -14.98 1.68
C ALA A 102 10.96 -15.24 0.18
N GLN A 103 12.16 -15.56 -0.33
CA GLN A 103 12.35 -15.94 -1.73
C GLN A 103 11.63 -17.25 -2.07
N GLU A 104 11.68 -18.25 -1.18
CA GLU A 104 10.97 -19.52 -1.36
C GLU A 104 9.44 -19.33 -1.35
N GLN A 105 8.93 -18.54 -0.42
CA GLN A 105 7.50 -18.19 -0.39
C GLN A 105 7.07 -17.52 -1.69
N LEU A 106 7.86 -16.58 -2.18
CA LEU A 106 7.55 -15.88 -3.43
C LEU A 106 7.64 -16.82 -4.64
N ALA A 107 8.61 -17.75 -4.63
CA ALA A 107 8.74 -18.77 -5.66
C ALA A 107 7.53 -19.73 -5.69
N TYR A 108 7.03 -20.15 -4.52
CA TYR A 108 5.81 -20.93 -4.43
C TYR A 108 4.61 -20.20 -5.05
N HIS A 109 4.42 -18.92 -4.72
CA HIS A 109 3.33 -18.13 -5.30
C HIS A 109 3.51 -17.93 -6.81
N ALA A 110 4.72 -17.62 -7.26
CA ALA A 110 5.02 -17.44 -8.68
C ALA A 110 4.72 -18.71 -9.51
N GLN A 111 5.13 -19.86 -8.99
CA GLN A 111 4.85 -21.16 -9.60
C GLN A 111 3.33 -21.45 -9.67
N LYS A 112 2.62 -21.26 -8.53
CA LYS A 112 1.18 -21.49 -8.46
C LYS A 112 0.38 -20.59 -9.39
N LEU A 113 0.84 -19.37 -9.60
CA LEU A 113 0.22 -18.38 -10.47
C LEU A 113 0.74 -18.44 -11.92
N GLU A 114 1.74 -19.28 -12.20
CA GLU A 114 2.43 -19.36 -13.50
C GLU A 114 3.01 -18.01 -13.94
N ILE A 115 3.60 -17.28 -12.99
CA ILE A 115 4.20 -15.97 -13.21
C ILE A 115 5.72 -16.11 -13.18
N PRO A 116 6.46 -15.55 -14.16
CA PRO A 116 7.91 -15.55 -14.13
C PRO A 116 8.48 -14.91 -12.86
N LEU A 117 9.53 -15.52 -12.32
CA LEU A 117 10.26 -15.05 -11.16
C LEU A 117 11.74 -14.90 -11.48
N VAL A 118 12.31 -13.76 -11.13
CA VAL A 118 13.77 -13.54 -11.07
C VAL A 118 14.19 -13.50 -9.62
N ARG A 119 15.18 -14.30 -9.25
CA ARG A 119 15.74 -14.34 -7.90
C ARG A 119 17.27 -14.37 -7.95
N GLY A 120 17.87 -13.72 -6.96
CA GLY A 120 19.32 -13.71 -6.79
C GLY A 120 19.83 -14.85 -5.92
N LYS A 121 21.14 -14.96 -5.83
CA LYS A 121 21.80 -15.80 -4.82
C LYS A 121 21.57 -15.16 -3.44
N TYR A 122 21.59 -15.99 -2.39
CA TYR A 122 21.57 -15.51 -1.01
C TYR A 122 22.69 -14.49 -0.77
N GLY A 123 22.37 -13.35 -0.17
CA GLY A 123 23.31 -12.25 0.05
C GLY A 123 23.75 -11.49 -1.21
N GLY A 124 23.14 -11.77 -2.37
CA GLY A 124 23.40 -11.04 -3.60
C GLY A 124 22.86 -9.60 -3.57
N ASP A 125 23.23 -8.80 -4.58
CA ASP A 125 22.81 -7.40 -4.70
C ASP A 125 21.31 -7.31 -5.06
N PRO A 126 20.43 -6.76 -4.18
CA PRO A 126 19.00 -6.59 -4.45
C PRO A 126 18.70 -5.78 -5.72
N ALA A 127 19.51 -4.74 -5.96
CA ALA A 127 19.34 -3.87 -7.12
C ALA A 127 19.70 -4.58 -8.44
N ALA A 128 20.65 -5.51 -8.42
CA ALA A 128 20.97 -6.32 -9.59
C ALA A 128 19.81 -7.27 -9.94
N VAL A 129 19.20 -7.93 -8.95
CA VAL A 129 18.03 -8.81 -9.15
C VAL A 129 16.86 -8.01 -9.76
N ALA A 130 16.59 -6.82 -9.25
CA ALA A 130 15.55 -5.95 -9.77
C ALA A 130 15.83 -5.51 -11.21
N TYR A 131 17.08 -5.15 -11.51
CA TYR A 131 17.51 -4.76 -12.85
C TYR A 131 17.39 -5.90 -13.86
N ASP A 132 17.78 -7.12 -13.47
CA ASP A 132 17.66 -8.32 -14.31
C ASP A 132 16.19 -8.64 -14.61
N ALA A 133 15.29 -8.46 -13.64
CA ALA A 133 13.87 -8.63 -13.86
C ALA A 133 13.31 -7.61 -14.88
N ILE A 134 13.76 -6.34 -14.81
CA ILE A 134 13.37 -5.31 -15.78
C ILE A 134 13.87 -5.66 -17.19
N ASN A 135 15.11 -6.12 -17.33
CA ASN A 135 15.64 -6.52 -18.62
C ASN A 135 14.93 -7.77 -19.17
N SER A 136 14.65 -8.75 -18.31
CA SER A 136 13.83 -9.91 -18.68
C SER A 136 12.42 -9.50 -19.11
N ALA A 137 11.80 -8.56 -18.44
CA ALA A 137 10.48 -8.04 -18.82
C ALA A 137 10.51 -7.38 -20.20
N LYS A 138 11.52 -6.54 -20.47
CA LYS A 138 11.70 -5.87 -21.76
C LYS A 138 11.86 -6.87 -22.90
N SER A 139 12.77 -7.86 -22.74
CA SER A 139 13.04 -8.87 -23.77
C SER A 139 11.84 -9.77 -24.06
N ARG A 140 10.96 -9.99 -23.08
CA ARG A 140 9.77 -10.85 -23.18
C ARG A 140 8.48 -10.06 -23.38
N ASN A 141 8.55 -8.74 -23.56
CA ASN A 141 7.39 -7.83 -23.70
C ASN A 141 6.36 -7.97 -22.57
N ILE A 142 6.83 -8.17 -21.34
CA ILE A 142 5.98 -8.26 -20.14
C ILE A 142 5.55 -6.85 -19.72
N ASP A 143 4.29 -6.72 -19.30
CA ASP A 143 3.67 -5.42 -18.99
C ASP A 143 4.18 -4.82 -17.68
N VAL A 144 4.38 -5.63 -16.63
CA VAL A 144 4.66 -5.15 -15.27
C VAL A 144 5.81 -5.90 -14.61
N VAL A 145 6.67 -5.19 -13.90
CA VAL A 145 7.67 -5.76 -12.98
C VAL A 145 7.26 -5.44 -11.54
N LEU A 146 7.13 -6.46 -10.70
CA LEU A 146 6.83 -6.37 -9.28
C LEU A 146 8.08 -6.69 -8.48
N ILE A 147 8.64 -5.72 -7.77
CA ILE A 147 9.91 -5.85 -7.05
C ILE A 147 9.64 -5.97 -5.55
N ASP A 148 9.85 -7.18 -4.98
CA ASP A 148 9.87 -7.39 -3.53
C ASP A 148 11.21 -6.95 -2.97
N THR A 149 11.21 -6.12 -1.95
CA THR A 149 12.43 -5.65 -1.29
C THR A 149 12.55 -6.18 0.13
N ALA A 150 13.75 -6.11 0.68
CA ALA A 150 13.98 -6.44 2.08
C ALA A 150 13.10 -5.56 2.99
N GLY A 151 12.67 -6.15 4.10
CA GLY A 151 12.08 -5.46 5.22
C GLY A 151 12.78 -5.91 6.49
N ARG A 152 13.03 -5.01 7.44
CA ARG A 152 13.55 -5.34 8.77
C ARG A 152 12.56 -4.91 9.83
N MET A 153 12.63 -5.48 11.04
CA MET A 153 11.72 -5.07 12.14
C MET A 153 11.91 -3.61 12.50
N HIS A 154 13.17 -3.14 12.47
CA HIS A 154 13.52 -1.73 12.59
C HIS A 154 14.15 -1.29 11.28
N VAL A 155 13.67 -0.17 10.74
CA VAL A 155 14.23 0.41 9.52
C VAL A 155 15.50 1.16 9.93
N ASP A 156 16.65 0.56 9.64
CA ASP A 156 17.99 1.13 9.90
C ASP A 156 18.55 1.85 8.66
N ALA A 157 19.66 2.55 8.85
CA ALA A 157 20.32 3.32 7.79
C ALA A 157 20.78 2.43 6.62
N ASP A 158 21.22 1.19 6.90
CA ASP A 158 21.69 0.26 5.87
C ASP A 158 20.56 -0.18 4.96
N LEU A 159 19.40 -0.50 5.54
CA LEU A 159 18.19 -0.82 4.76
C LEU A 159 17.76 0.38 3.90
N VAL A 160 17.77 1.58 4.46
CA VAL A 160 17.42 2.79 3.71
C VAL A 160 18.34 2.99 2.50
N GLU A 161 19.64 2.83 2.67
CA GLU A 161 20.59 2.97 1.56
C GLU A 161 20.42 1.87 0.52
N GLU A 162 20.14 0.63 0.94
CA GLU A 162 19.81 -0.47 0.04
C GLU A 162 18.56 -0.15 -0.80
N LEU A 163 17.49 0.30 -0.15
CA LEU A 163 16.23 0.64 -0.82
C LEU A 163 16.39 1.85 -1.75
N LYS A 164 17.11 2.89 -1.35
CA LYS A 164 17.47 4.03 -2.21
C LYS A 164 18.25 3.59 -3.44
N ARG A 165 19.16 2.62 -3.28
CA ARG A 165 19.91 2.05 -4.40
C ARG A 165 19.01 1.32 -5.37
N VAL A 166 18.07 0.50 -4.88
CA VAL A 166 17.06 -0.15 -5.71
C VAL A 166 16.26 0.89 -6.49
N VAL A 167 15.72 1.91 -5.82
CA VAL A 167 14.95 2.99 -6.47
C VAL A 167 15.77 3.72 -7.54
N ARG A 168 17.01 4.07 -7.24
CA ARG A 168 17.89 4.78 -8.17
C ARG A 168 18.18 3.98 -9.44
N ILE A 169 18.38 2.67 -9.31
CA ILE A 169 18.71 1.78 -10.44
C ILE A 169 17.47 1.42 -11.24
N THR A 170 16.35 1.14 -10.58
CA THR A 170 15.13 0.68 -11.26
C THR A 170 14.28 1.81 -11.80
N LYS A 171 14.40 3.02 -11.25
CA LYS A 171 13.57 4.20 -11.57
C LYS A 171 12.09 3.81 -11.67
N PRO A 172 11.49 3.33 -10.57
CA PRO A 172 10.16 2.75 -10.59
C PRO A 172 9.11 3.78 -11.00
N ASP A 173 8.08 3.30 -11.67
CA ASP A 173 6.90 4.10 -12.01
C ASP A 173 5.99 4.30 -10.80
N LEU A 174 6.03 3.35 -9.86
CA LEU A 174 5.22 3.39 -8.64
C LEU A 174 5.97 2.77 -7.46
N ARG A 175 5.99 3.47 -6.35
CA ARG A 175 6.54 3.02 -5.06
C ARG A 175 5.38 2.79 -4.10
N ILE A 176 5.20 1.57 -3.65
CA ILE A 176 4.11 1.17 -2.77
C ILE A 176 4.66 0.84 -1.39
N LEU A 177 4.14 1.48 -0.36
CA LEU A 177 4.37 1.09 1.03
C LEU A 177 3.28 0.13 1.48
N VAL A 178 3.67 -1.05 1.95
CA VAL A 178 2.76 -2.04 2.54
C VAL A 178 2.81 -1.91 4.06
N LEU A 179 1.67 -1.73 4.68
CA LEU A 179 1.51 -1.55 6.12
C LEU A 179 0.50 -2.55 6.70
N ASP A 180 0.72 -2.92 7.94
CA ASP A 180 -0.21 -3.74 8.72
C ASP A 180 -1.21 -2.84 9.44
N SER A 181 -2.51 -3.00 9.18
CA SER A 181 -3.55 -2.17 9.82
C SER A 181 -3.61 -2.37 11.33
N LEU A 182 -3.20 -3.54 11.82
CA LEU A 182 -3.20 -3.87 13.26
C LEU A 182 -2.08 -3.16 14.03
N ALA A 183 -1.04 -2.67 13.35
CA ALA A 183 0.08 -1.99 14.02
C ALA A 183 -0.28 -0.58 14.50
N GLY A 184 -1.44 -0.02 14.13
CA GLY A 184 -1.94 1.25 14.66
C GLY A 184 -0.94 2.41 14.49
N ASN A 185 -0.51 3.01 15.60
CA ASN A 185 0.43 4.14 15.58
C ASN A 185 1.81 3.76 15.04
N ASP A 186 2.28 2.53 15.27
CA ASP A 186 3.57 2.07 14.74
C ASP A 186 3.57 2.05 13.21
N ALA A 187 2.43 1.70 12.59
CA ALA A 187 2.29 1.79 11.14
C ALA A 187 2.39 3.25 10.63
N LEU A 188 1.85 4.21 11.39
CA LEU A 188 1.97 5.62 11.02
C LEU A 188 3.40 6.14 11.19
N GLU A 189 4.11 5.72 12.21
CA GLU A 189 5.54 6.05 12.41
C GLU A 189 6.40 5.44 11.30
N GLN A 190 6.17 4.17 10.94
CA GLN A 190 6.80 3.54 9.79
C GLN A 190 6.53 4.33 8.50
N ALA A 191 5.29 4.71 8.26
CA ALA A 191 4.91 5.47 7.08
C ALA A 191 5.64 6.82 7.00
N ARG A 192 5.74 7.55 8.11
CA ARG A 192 6.51 8.80 8.22
C ARG A 192 8.00 8.57 7.97
N TYR A 193 8.55 7.50 8.52
CA TYR A 193 9.96 7.17 8.34
C TYR A 193 10.30 6.86 6.87
N PHE A 194 9.47 6.02 6.22
CA PHE A 194 9.65 5.71 4.79
C PHE A 194 9.47 6.95 3.92
N GLU A 195 8.50 7.83 4.21
CA GLU A 195 8.30 9.07 3.48
C GLU A 195 9.51 9.99 3.55
N ASN A 196 10.04 10.20 4.74
CA ASN A 196 11.16 11.12 4.96
C ASN A 196 12.48 10.63 4.37
N ASN A 197 12.67 9.32 4.26
CA ASN A 197 13.96 8.74 3.86
C ASN A 197 14.00 8.27 2.41
N ILE A 198 12.90 7.76 1.86
CA ILE A 198 12.87 7.11 0.54
C ILE A 198 11.77 7.72 -0.34
N GLY A 199 10.66 8.08 0.27
CA GLY A 199 9.43 8.48 -0.40
C GLY A 199 8.66 7.30 -0.99
N TYR A 200 7.34 7.40 -1.01
CA TYR A 200 6.45 6.45 -1.67
C TYR A 200 5.24 7.17 -2.25
N ASP A 201 4.54 6.52 -3.18
CA ASP A 201 3.47 7.17 -3.95
C ASP A 201 2.09 6.73 -3.48
N ALA A 202 1.97 5.48 -2.98
CA ALA A 202 0.71 4.91 -2.52
C ALA A 202 0.92 3.90 -1.38
N VAL A 203 -0.16 3.57 -0.69
CA VAL A 203 -0.18 2.61 0.42
C VAL A 203 -1.12 1.44 0.12
N ILE A 204 -0.71 0.24 0.51
CA ILE A 204 -1.58 -0.92 0.63
C ILE A 204 -1.65 -1.31 2.11
N LEU A 205 -2.86 -1.40 2.65
CA LEU A 205 -3.09 -1.87 4.02
C LEU A 205 -3.46 -3.35 4.01
N THR A 206 -2.80 -4.13 4.84
CA THR A 206 -3.06 -5.55 5.03
C THR A 206 -3.79 -5.82 6.34
N LYS A 207 -4.33 -7.03 6.49
CA LYS A 207 -5.00 -7.54 7.70
C LYS A 207 -6.20 -6.69 8.16
N VAL A 208 -6.85 -6.01 7.21
CA VAL A 208 -7.99 -5.12 7.48
C VAL A 208 -9.22 -5.90 7.95
N ASP A 209 -9.30 -7.19 7.63
CA ASP A 209 -10.31 -8.13 8.12
C ASP A 209 -10.28 -8.28 9.65
N ALA A 210 -9.12 -8.14 10.27
CA ALA A 210 -8.92 -8.20 11.72
C ALA A 210 -8.95 -6.81 12.40
N ASP A 211 -8.95 -5.71 11.63
CA ASP A 211 -9.00 -4.33 12.14
C ASP A 211 -10.46 -3.86 12.28
N ALA A 212 -10.93 -3.75 13.52
CA ALA A 212 -12.31 -3.33 13.81
C ALA A 212 -12.58 -1.85 13.52
N LYS A 213 -11.57 -0.97 13.56
CA LYS A 213 -11.76 0.49 13.60
C LYS A 213 -11.23 1.25 12.39
N GLY A 214 -10.30 0.69 11.61
CA GLY A 214 -9.76 1.32 10.40
C GLY A 214 -9.08 2.69 10.59
N GLY A 215 -8.74 3.08 11.82
CA GLY A 215 -8.22 4.42 12.15
C GLY A 215 -6.93 4.79 11.42
N ILE A 216 -6.13 3.80 11.03
CA ILE A 216 -4.88 4.02 10.30
C ILE A 216 -5.12 4.64 8.92
N VAL A 217 -6.20 4.29 8.23
CA VAL A 217 -6.57 4.87 6.92
C VAL A 217 -6.72 6.38 7.01
N LEU A 218 -7.45 6.84 8.04
CA LEU A 218 -7.69 8.26 8.27
C LEU A 218 -6.39 9.00 8.61
N SER A 219 -5.55 8.38 9.44
CA SER A 219 -4.26 8.97 9.83
C SER A 219 -3.32 9.10 8.64
N LEU A 220 -3.24 8.10 7.76
CA LEU A 220 -2.43 8.15 6.53
C LEU A 220 -2.93 9.24 5.57
N ALA A 221 -4.24 9.29 5.34
CA ALA A 221 -4.83 10.27 4.44
C ALA A 221 -4.67 11.71 4.96
N TYR A 222 -4.81 11.93 6.26
CA TYR A 222 -4.72 13.25 6.86
C TYR A 222 -3.28 13.75 7.03
N ASP A 223 -2.41 12.93 7.68
CA ASP A 223 -1.07 13.36 8.07
C ASP A 223 -0.07 13.33 6.91
N LEU A 224 -0.13 12.29 6.08
CA LEU A 224 0.86 12.06 5.02
C LEU A 224 0.34 12.39 3.62
N LYS A 225 -0.95 12.64 3.49
CA LYS A 225 -1.61 12.95 2.21
C LYS A 225 -1.30 11.90 1.13
N LYS A 226 -1.16 10.64 1.55
CA LYS A 226 -0.88 9.52 0.66
C LYS A 226 -2.14 8.68 0.44
N PRO A 227 -2.43 8.29 -0.81
CA PRO A 227 -3.59 7.48 -1.10
C PRO A 227 -3.38 6.04 -0.62
N VAL A 228 -4.40 5.49 0.03
CA VAL A 228 -4.55 4.04 0.16
C VAL A 228 -5.22 3.54 -1.11
N ILE A 229 -4.60 2.59 -1.82
CA ILE A 229 -5.12 2.11 -3.10
C ILE A 229 -5.78 0.75 -3.00
N TYR A 230 -5.29 -0.13 -2.13
CA TYR A 230 -5.85 -1.46 -1.90
C TYR A 230 -5.88 -1.82 -0.42
N LEU A 231 -6.82 -2.72 -0.08
CA LEU A 231 -6.96 -3.35 1.22
C LEU A 231 -6.81 -4.87 1.08
N GLY A 232 -5.96 -5.47 1.93
CA GLY A 232 -5.87 -6.91 2.12
C GLY A 232 -6.85 -7.33 3.21
N ILE A 233 -7.86 -8.10 2.83
CA ILE A 233 -9.01 -8.47 3.68
C ILE A 233 -9.09 -9.98 3.95
N GLY A 234 -7.99 -10.70 3.90
CA GLY A 234 -7.93 -12.15 4.15
C GLY A 234 -6.71 -12.79 3.47
N GLN A 235 -6.68 -14.12 3.39
CA GLN A 235 -5.50 -14.87 2.91
C GLN A 235 -5.55 -15.18 1.41
N GLU A 236 -6.72 -15.35 0.82
CA GLU A 236 -6.89 -15.76 -0.57
C GLU A 236 -6.41 -14.69 -1.56
N TYR A 237 -6.07 -15.10 -2.78
CA TYR A 237 -5.58 -14.17 -3.81
C TYR A 237 -6.60 -13.10 -4.19
N ASP A 238 -7.89 -13.40 -4.16
CA ASP A 238 -8.98 -12.44 -4.40
C ASP A 238 -9.20 -11.46 -3.24
N ASN A 239 -8.55 -11.68 -2.07
CA ASN A 239 -8.66 -10.82 -0.90
C ASN A 239 -7.73 -9.59 -0.95
N LEU A 240 -7.49 -9.05 -2.13
CA LEU A 240 -6.92 -7.72 -2.35
C LEU A 240 -7.95 -6.89 -3.09
N VAL A 241 -8.62 -6.00 -2.37
CA VAL A 241 -9.72 -5.20 -2.92
C VAL A 241 -9.32 -3.73 -3.07
N PRO A 242 -9.78 -3.01 -4.09
CA PRO A 242 -9.59 -1.57 -4.19
C PRO A 242 -10.14 -0.86 -2.96
N PHE A 243 -9.44 0.17 -2.50
CA PHE A 243 -9.96 1.01 -1.42
C PHE A 243 -11.13 1.86 -1.94
N ASP A 244 -12.28 1.69 -1.29
CA ASP A 244 -13.48 2.48 -1.54
C ASP A 244 -13.77 3.36 -0.31
N PRO A 245 -13.64 4.71 -0.42
CA PRO A 245 -13.95 5.62 0.66
C PRO A 245 -15.39 5.50 1.18
N ASP A 246 -16.36 5.31 0.28
CA ASP A 246 -17.77 5.26 0.66
C ASP A 246 -18.09 3.99 1.48
N TRP A 247 -17.53 2.85 1.06
CA TRP A 247 -17.62 1.61 1.83
C TRP A 247 -16.95 1.75 3.20
N PHE A 248 -15.78 2.39 3.24
CA PHE A 248 -15.02 2.58 4.47
C PHE A 248 -15.76 3.48 5.48
N ILE A 249 -16.35 4.58 5.01
CA ILE A 249 -17.16 5.49 5.83
C ILE A 249 -18.36 4.76 6.41
N LYS A 250 -19.09 3.99 5.60
CA LYS A 250 -20.19 3.19 6.07
C LYS A 250 -19.78 2.23 7.20
N ARG A 251 -18.61 1.61 7.08
CA ARG A 251 -18.08 0.67 8.09
C ARG A 251 -17.74 1.34 9.42
N ILE A 252 -17.26 2.59 9.40
CA ILE A 252 -16.87 3.31 10.63
C ILE A 252 -18.10 3.77 11.42
N PHE A 253 -19.18 4.11 10.73
CA PHE A 253 -20.39 4.69 11.34
C PHE A 253 -21.55 3.68 11.53
N GLN A 254 -21.29 2.39 11.32
CA GLN A 254 -22.17 1.28 11.73
C GLN A 254 -21.86 0.87 13.17
#